data_c0079b94fb04c9ada700d3b1b20953bb
#
_entry.id   c0079b94fb04c9ada700d3b1b20953bb
#
_cell.length_a   1.000
_cell.length_b   1.000
_cell.length_c   1.000
_cell.angle_alpha   90.00
_cell.angle_beta   90.00
_cell.angle_gamma   90.00
#
_symmetry.space_group_name_H-M   'P 1'
#
loop_
_entity.id
_entity.type
_entity.pdbx_description
1 polymer ?
#
loop_
_entity_poly.entity_id
_entity_poly.type
_entity_poly.pdbx_seq_one_letter_code
_entity_poly.pdbx_strand_id
1 'polypeptide(L)'
;MNLITMTNITKVYNDGDMKFTALHPTEFYLNEGEFVAIIGPWGSGKTTFLTILGNLQEATSGEITFCGENITNLNEKRKTELRFEEFGFILQASNLIPFLKVGEQLDLIDKLGTPEKDKMNRKELFDMLGLEKLKNSYPKELSGGERQRAAIARALYNNPRVILADEPTASLDTNRAHQVADLLAEIAHKQNKGVVMITHDTRLLDKVDRVYRMEDGHLVEIKK
;
A
#
# COMPACT_ATOMS: atom_id res chain seq x y z
N MET A 1 -9.61 -9.55 13.64
CA MET A 1 -10.84 -9.15 12.91
C MET A 1 -10.46 -8.89 11.46
N ASN A 2 -11.31 -9.30 10.46
CA ASN A 2 -10.99 -9.03 9.06
C ASN A 2 -11.12 -7.52 8.80
N LEU A 3 -10.02 -6.88 8.39
CA LEU A 3 -10.02 -5.49 7.94
C LEU A 3 -10.64 -5.36 6.55
N ILE A 4 -10.18 -6.22 5.62
CA ILE A 4 -10.66 -6.25 4.24
C ILE A 4 -11.00 -7.68 3.87
N THR A 5 -12.09 -7.83 3.14
CA THR A 5 -12.44 -9.08 2.46
C THR A 5 -12.79 -8.78 1.01
N MET A 6 -12.25 -9.57 0.09
CA MET A 6 -12.59 -9.56 -1.34
C MET A 6 -13.26 -10.90 -1.65
N THR A 7 -14.46 -10.85 -2.25
CA THR A 7 -15.25 -12.04 -2.58
C THR A 7 -15.56 -12.04 -4.06
N ASN A 8 -15.14 -13.09 -4.78
CA ASN A 8 -15.32 -13.27 -6.22
C ASN A 8 -14.89 -12.05 -7.07
N ILE A 9 -13.84 -11.36 -6.67
CA ILE A 9 -13.36 -10.18 -7.39
C ILE A 9 -12.77 -10.58 -8.72
N THR A 10 -13.24 -9.93 -9.80
CA THR A 10 -12.67 -10.08 -11.15
C THR A 10 -12.28 -8.73 -11.74
N LYS A 11 -11.34 -8.76 -12.69
CA LYS A 11 -11.02 -7.60 -13.53
C LYS A 11 -10.81 -7.99 -14.97
N VAL A 12 -11.63 -7.44 -15.84
CA VAL A 12 -11.53 -7.60 -17.30
C VAL A 12 -11.33 -6.23 -17.91
N TYR A 13 -10.31 -6.09 -18.73
CA TYR A 13 -10.09 -4.91 -19.55
C TYR A 13 -10.61 -5.20 -20.97
N ASN A 14 -11.24 -4.20 -21.57
CA ASN A 14 -11.66 -4.25 -22.96
C ASN A 14 -10.74 -3.32 -23.76
N ASP A 15 -10.11 -3.85 -24.80
CA ASP A 15 -9.30 -3.08 -25.74
C ASP A 15 -9.85 -3.36 -27.16
N GLY A 16 -10.76 -2.51 -27.62
CA GLY A 16 -11.55 -2.76 -28.82
C GLY A 16 -12.34 -4.07 -28.70
N ASP A 17 -12.13 -4.97 -29.65
CA ASP A 17 -12.78 -6.30 -29.69
C ASP A 17 -12.09 -7.35 -28.80
N MET A 18 -10.91 -7.04 -28.27
CA MET A 18 -10.16 -7.97 -27.41
C MET A 18 -10.50 -7.77 -25.94
N LYS A 19 -10.71 -8.88 -25.23
CA LYS A 19 -10.90 -8.90 -23.79
C LYS A 19 -9.67 -9.54 -23.11
N PHE A 20 -9.15 -8.86 -22.14
CA PHE A 20 -8.04 -9.35 -21.32
C PHE A 20 -8.49 -9.47 -19.86
N THR A 21 -8.46 -10.68 -19.32
CA THR A 21 -8.77 -10.92 -17.90
C THR A 21 -7.49 -10.75 -17.08
N ALA A 22 -7.41 -9.62 -16.38
CA ALA A 22 -6.27 -9.30 -15.52
C ALA A 22 -6.37 -9.91 -14.12
N LEU A 23 -7.60 -10.22 -13.68
CA LEU A 23 -7.86 -10.87 -12.41
C LEU A 23 -9.04 -11.83 -12.58
N HIS A 24 -8.78 -13.12 -12.37
CA HIS A 24 -9.80 -14.18 -12.31
C HIS A 24 -10.52 -14.14 -10.96
N PRO A 25 -11.68 -14.82 -10.81
CA PRO A 25 -12.41 -14.80 -9.54
C PRO A 25 -11.49 -15.05 -8.35
N THR A 26 -11.35 -14.03 -7.50
CA THR A 26 -10.34 -13.98 -6.44
C THR A 26 -11.01 -13.80 -5.09
N GLU A 27 -10.61 -14.67 -4.15
CA GLU A 27 -10.92 -14.56 -2.73
C GLU A 27 -9.67 -14.09 -1.99
N PHE A 28 -9.84 -13.10 -1.12
CA PHE A 28 -8.74 -12.60 -0.30
C PHE A 28 -9.28 -11.98 0.98
N TYR A 29 -8.52 -12.09 2.05
CA TYR A 29 -8.79 -11.34 3.28
C TYR A 29 -7.50 -10.87 3.93
N LEU A 30 -7.59 -9.75 4.64
CA LEU A 30 -6.53 -9.15 5.42
C LEU A 30 -7.04 -8.91 6.84
N ASN A 31 -6.31 -9.38 7.82
CA ASN A 31 -6.63 -9.17 9.22
C ASN A 31 -5.93 -7.92 9.79
N GLU A 32 -6.44 -7.43 10.91
CA GLU A 32 -5.69 -6.50 11.77
C GLU A 32 -4.42 -7.17 12.27
N GLY A 33 -3.33 -6.41 12.29
CA GLY A 33 -2.03 -6.90 12.76
C GLY A 33 -1.34 -7.87 11.80
N GLU A 34 -1.80 -8.01 10.57
CA GLU A 34 -1.28 -8.98 9.61
C GLU A 34 -0.42 -8.31 8.52
N PHE A 35 0.72 -8.90 8.22
CA PHE A 35 1.58 -8.53 7.10
C PHE A 35 1.58 -9.61 6.03
N VAL A 36 1.03 -9.30 4.86
CA VAL A 36 0.88 -10.21 3.72
C VAL A 36 1.79 -9.78 2.59
N ALA A 37 2.48 -10.74 1.97
CA ALA A 37 3.21 -10.53 0.73
C ALA A 37 2.50 -11.16 -0.47
N ILE A 38 2.58 -10.48 -1.61
CA ILE A 38 2.14 -10.99 -2.91
C ILE A 38 3.35 -11.02 -3.84
N ILE A 39 3.68 -12.21 -4.32
CA ILE A 39 4.77 -12.45 -5.26
C ILE A 39 4.24 -12.95 -6.60
N GLY A 40 5.05 -12.89 -7.64
CA GLY A 40 4.70 -13.42 -8.95
C GLY A 40 5.39 -12.68 -10.08
N PRO A 41 5.34 -13.20 -11.33
CA PRO A 41 6.01 -12.60 -12.47
C PRO A 41 5.43 -11.23 -12.85
N TRP A 42 6.15 -10.48 -13.66
CA TRP A 42 5.66 -9.22 -14.24
C TRP A 42 4.42 -9.49 -15.09
N GLY A 43 3.45 -8.58 -15.05
CA GLY A 43 2.21 -8.70 -15.83
C GLY A 43 1.19 -9.70 -15.24
N SER A 44 1.45 -10.35 -14.13
CA SER A 44 0.54 -11.35 -13.55
C SER A 44 -0.73 -10.79 -12.89
N GLY A 45 -0.89 -9.45 -12.80
CA GLY A 45 -2.09 -8.83 -12.22
C GLY A 45 -1.92 -8.25 -10.82
N LYS A 46 -0.72 -8.31 -10.20
CA LYS A 46 -0.47 -7.85 -8.80
C LYS A 46 -0.84 -6.41 -8.56
N THR A 47 -0.40 -5.49 -9.41
CA THR A 47 -0.74 -4.06 -9.28
C THR A 47 -2.24 -3.83 -9.48
N THR A 48 -2.88 -4.55 -10.42
CA THR A 48 -4.33 -4.52 -10.59
C THR A 48 -5.05 -4.97 -9.32
N PHE A 49 -4.62 -6.07 -8.73
CA PHE A 49 -5.16 -6.55 -7.46
C PHE A 49 -5.01 -5.50 -6.35
N LEU A 50 -3.79 -4.95 -6.18
CA LEU A 50 -3.52 -3.96 -5.13
C LEU A 50 -4.35 -2.67 -5.30
N THR A 51 -4.51 -2.20 -6.53
CA THR A 51 -5.30 -0.99 -6.83
C THR A 51 -6.79 -1.22 -6.60
N ILE A 52 -7.30 -2.41 -6.87
CA ILE A 52 -8.69 -2.77 -6.56
C ILE A 52 -8.87 -2.91 -5.05
N LEU A 53 -7.95 -3.60 -4.36
CA LEU A 53 -7.96 -3.74 -2.91
C LEU A 53 -7.99 -2.39 -2.19
N GLY A 54 -7.21 -1.43 -2.70
CA GLY A 54 -7.14 -0.05 -2.19
C GLY A 54 -8.24 0.88 -2.71
N ASN A 55 -9.25 0.35 -3.41
CA ASN A 55 -10.36 1.12 -3.97
C ASN A 55 -9.91 2.29 -4.89
N LEU A 56 -8.72 2.15 -5.53
CA LEU A 56 -8.21 3.07 -6.56
C LEU A 56 -8.77 2.71 -7.95
N GLN A 57 -9.19 1.46 -8.13
CA GLN A 57 -9.75 0.95 -9.37
C GLN A 57 -10.96 0.07 -9.06
N GLU A 58 -11.99 0.17 -9.90
CA GLU A 58 -13.17 -0.67 -9.77
C GLU A 58 -12.92 -2.08 -10.30
N ALA A 59 -13.41 -3.07 -9.57
CA ALA A 59 -13.53 -4.44 -10.06
C ALA A 59 -14.57 -4.52 -11.18
N THR A 60 -14.48 -5.52 -12.05
CA THR A 60 -15.54 -5.83 -13.02
C THR A 60 -16.72 -6.52 -12.34
N SER A 61 -16.46 -7.36 -11.34
CA SER A 61 -17.48 -8.01 -10.53
C SER A 61 -16.91 -8.42 -9.17
N GLY A 62 -17.79 -8.84 -8.25
CA GLY A 62 -17.46 -9.26 -6.90
C GLY A 62 -17.70 -8.15 -5.88
N GLU A 63 -17.38 -8.42 -4.63
CA GLU A 63 -17.62 -7.53 -3.51
C GLU A 63 -16.36 -7.32 -2.67
N ILE A 64 -16.20 -6.08 -2.18
CA ILE A 64 -15.14 -5.71 -1.24
C ILE A 64 -15.80 -5.18 0.03
N THR A 65 -15.42 -5.71 1.17
CA THR A 65 -15.82 -5.17 2.46
C THR A 65 -14.61 -4.62 3.21
N PHE A 66 -14.80 -3.49 3.87
CA PHE A 66 -13.83 -2.89 4.78
C PHE A 66 -14.47 -2.78 6.17
N CYS A 67 -13.87 -3.40 7.18
CA CYS A 67 -14.40 -3.43 8.55
C CYS A 67 -15.88 -3.90 8.64
N GLY A 68 -16.27 -4.82 7.75
CA GLY A 68 -17.63 -5.36 7.67
C GLY A 68 -18.60 -4.52 6.83
N GLU A 69 -18.23 -3.33 6.38
CA GLU A 69 -19.04 -2.50 5.48
C GLU A 69 -18.70 -2.79 4.01
N ASN A 70 -19.72 -2.93 3.15
CA ASN A 70 -19.50 -3.09 1.72
C ASN A 70 -19.07 -1.75 1.10
N ILE A 71 -17.86 -1.73 0.52
CA ILE A 71 -17.26 -0.54 -0.10
C ILE A 71 -17.26 -0.59 -1.62
N THR A 72 -17.78 -1.65 -2.22
CA THR A 72 -17.72 -1.88 -3.68
C THR A 72 -18.38 -0.77 -4.47
N ASN A 73 -19.57 -0.35 -4.05
CA ASN A 73 -20.43 0.57 -4.78
C ASN A 73 -20.53 1.96 -4.13
N LEU A 74 -19.51 2.37 -3.37
CA LEU A 74 -19.46 3.72 -2.82
C LEU A 74 -19.38 4.75 -3.95
N ASN A 75 -19.99 5.93 -3.73
CA ASN A 75 -19.79 7.05 -4.66
C ASN A 75 -18.35 7.59 -4.55
N GLU A 76 -17.90 8.33 -5.56
CA GLU A 76 -16.52 8.80 -5.65
C GLU A 76 -16.07 9.66 -4.48
N LYS A 77 -16.98 10.42 -3.87
CA LYS A 77 -16.69 11.21 -2.68
C LYS A 77 -16.33 10.31 -1.50
N ARG A 78 -17.16 9.31 -1.21
CA ARG A 78 -16.92 8.34 -0.12
C ARG A 78 -15.71 7.46 -0.38
N LYS A 79 -15.46 7.04 -1.63
CA LYS A 79 -14.25 6.33 -2.00
C LYS A 79 -12.99 7.18 -1.72
N THR A 80 -13.04 8.47 -2.05
CA THR A 80 -11.92 9.39 -1.82
C THR A 80 -11.67 9.63 -0.34
N GLU A 81 -12.71 9.86 0.45
CA GLU A 81 -12.63 9.99 1.90
C GLU A 81 -12.03 8.72 2.52
N LEU A 82 -12.58 7.54 2.19
CA LEU A 82 -12.11 6.25 2.69
C LEU A 82 -10.62 6.02 2.35
N ARG A 83 -10.22 6.27 1.09
CA ARG A 83 -8.81 6.12 0.67
C ARG A 83 -7.90 7.05 1.45
N PHE A 84 -8.32 8.28 1.64
CA PHE A 84 -7.52 9.28 2.34
C PHE A 84 -7.37 8.95 3.83
N GLU A 85 -8.44 8.47 4.45
CA GLU A 85 -8.46 8.24 5.89
C GLU A 85 -7.90 6.89 6.30
N GLU A 86 -8.18 5.83 5.53
CA GLU A 86 -7.96 4.45 5.96
C GLU A 86 -6.83 3.74 5.22
N PHE A 87 -6.38 4.27 4.08
CA PHE A 87 -5.36 3.62 3.25
C PHE A 87 -4.08 4.46 3.13
N GLY A 88 -2.94 3.82 3.35
CA GLY A 88 -1.61 4.35 3.04
C GLY A 88 -1.05 3.65 1.80
N PHE A 89 -0.72 4.42 0.77
CA PHE A 89 -0.17 3.86 -0.48
C PHE A 89 1.32 4.17 -0.57
N ILE A 90 2.13 3.11 -0.69
CA ILE A 90 3.57 3.17 -0.97
C ILE A 90 3.75 2.57 -2.36
N LEU A 91 3.99 3.42 -3.35
CA LEU A 91 4.11 3.01 -4.75
C LEU A 91 5.58 2.83 -5.14
N GLN A 92 5.82 2.05 -6.19
CA GLN A 92 7.16 1.83 -6.74
C GLN A 92 7.86 3.14 -7.09
N ALA A 93 7.16 4.08 -7.74
CA ALA A 93 7.61 5.45 -7.84
C ALA A 93 7.20 6.22 -6.59
N SER A 94 8.12 6.97 -6.00
CA SER A 94 7.86 7.71 -4.75
C SER A 94 6.74 8.75 -4.87
N ASN A 95 6.46 9.24 -6.09
CA ASN A 95 5.40 10.21 -6.42
C ASN A 95 5.32 11.39 -5.44
N LEU A 96 6.49 11.85 -4.97
CA LEU A 96 6.59 13.06 -4.18
C LEU A 96 6.29 14.29 -5.06
N ILE A 97 5.60 15.26 -4.49
CA ILE A 97 5.31 16.51 -5.17
C ILE A 97 6.63 17.29 -5.30
N PRO A 98 7.13 17.56 -6.52
CA PRO A 98 8.52 17.98 -6.75
C PRO A 98 8.84 19.37 -6.20
N PHE A 99 7.85 20.23 -6.04
CA PHE A 99 7.98 21.59 -5.53
C PHE A 99 7.66 21.73 -4.04
N LEU A 100 7.35 20.64 -3.34
CA LEU A 100 7.19 20.61 -1.89
C LEU A 100 8.41 19.94 -1.24
N LYS A 101 8.89 20.52 -0.16
CA LYS A 101 9.90 19.92 0.71
C LYS A 101 9.35 18.67 1.39
N VAL A 102 10.22 17.81 1.92
CA VAL A 102 9.83 16.59 2.63
C VAL A 102 8.83 16.88 3.75
N GLY A 103 9.05 17.89 4.57
CA GLY A 103 8.11 18.31 5.61
C GLY A 103 6.78 18.80 5.05
N GLU A 104 6.81 19.55 3.95
CA GLU A 104 5.63 20.12 3.32
C GLU A 104 4.73 19.06 2.65
N GLN A 105 5.28 17.86 2.30
CA GLN A 105 4.47 16.72 1.86
C GLN A 105 3.44 16.32 2.94
N LEU A 106 3.84 16.42 4.21
CA LEU A 106 2.96 16.11 5.35
C LEU A 106 2.03 17.28 5.67
N ASP A 107 2.49 18.54 5.49
CA ASP A 107 1.64 19.73 5.66
C ASP A 107 0.44 19.71 4.72
N LEU A 108 0.61 19.14 3.52
CA LEU A 108 -0.51 18.97 2.59
C LEU A 108 -1.57 18.01 3.13
N ILE A 109 -1.16 16.93 3.79
CA ILE A 109 -2.08 15.99 4.43
C ILE A 109 -2.85 16.70 5.56
N ASP A 110 -2.19 17.56 6.33
CA ASP A 110 -2.86 18.34 7.38
C ASP A 110 -3.92 19.29 6.82
N LYS A 111 -3.66 19.88 5.66
CA LYS A 111 -4.61 20.79 5.00
C LYS A 111 -5.80 20.08 4.35
N LEU A 112 -5.62 18.84 3.92
CA LEU A 112 -6.64 18.05 3.21
C LEU A 112 -7.45 17.16 4.17
N GLY A 113 -6.87 16.80 5.33
CA GLY A 113 -7.47 15.87 6.28
C GLY A 113 -8.43 16.53 7.25
N THR A 114 -9.16 15.68 7.98
CA THR A 114 -9.99 16.12 9.09
C THR A 114 -9.12 16.44 10.31
N PRO A 115 -9.40 17.55 11.02
CA PRO A 115 -8.65 17.94 12.21
C PRO A 115 -8.70 16.90 13.34
N GLU A 116 -9.78 16.11 13.39
CA GLU A 116 -10.05 15.16 14.47
C GLU A 116 -9.33 13.83 14.31
N LYS A 117 -8.73 13.56 13.14
CA LYS A 117 -8.01 12.29 12.92
C LYS A 117 -6.69 12.28 13.70
N ASP A 118 -6.50 11.25 14.51
CA ASP A 118 -5.25 10.98 15.20
C ASP A 118 -4.16 10.60 14.18
N LYS A 119 -3.21 11.49 13.98
CA LYS A 119 -2.09 11.32 13.04
C LYS A 119 -0.85 10.82 13.78
N MET A 120 0.04 10.15 13.06
CA MET A 120 1.33 9.79 13.65
C MET A 120 2.13 11.03 14.03
N ASN A 121 2.88 10.93 15.15
CA ASN A 121 3.77 12.01 15.56
C ASN A 121 4.83 12.23 14.47
N ARG A 122 4.85 13.43 13.89
CA ARG A 122 5.73 13.80 12.77
C ARG A 122 7.20 13.61 13.09
N LYS A 123 7.62 14.02 14.31
CA LYS A 123 9.01 13.90 14.72
C LYS A 123 9.42 12.44 14.85
N GLU A 124 8.62 11.62 15.53
CA GLU A 124 8.87 10.18 15.68
C GLU A 124 8.93 9.48 14.32
N LEU A 125 8.02 9.82 13.41
CA LEU A 125 7.99 9.28 12.05
C LEU A 125 9.26 9.66 11.26
N PHE A 126 9.71 10.90 11.36
CA PHE A 126 10.93 11.36 10.70
C PHE A 126 12.19 10.75 11.32
N ASP A 127 12.26 10.62 12.62
CA ASP A 127 13.36 9.97 13.32
C ASP A 127 13.45 8.48 12.93
N MET A 128 12.32 7.77 12.93
CA MET A 128 12.20 6.36 12.53
C MET A 128 12.69 6.12 11.11
N LEU A 129 12.38 7.03 10.18
CA LEU A 129 12.74 6.93 8.77
C LEU A 129 14.07 7.62 8.42
N GLY A 130 14.75 8.23 9.40
CA GLY A 130 15.99 8.96 9.19
C GLY A 130 15.84 10.18 8.28
N LEU A 131 14.70 10.88 8.39
CA LEU A 131 14.34 12.04 7.55
C LEU A 131 14.46 13.38 8.25
N GLU A 132 14.74 13.43 9.56
CA GLU A 132 14.72 14.69 10.32
C GLU A 132 15.65 15.75 9.73
N LYS A 133 16.86 15.36 9.28
CA LYS A 133 17.82 16.25 8.65
C LYS A 133 17.41 16.68 7.22
N LEU A 134 16.49 15.96 6.61
CA LEU A 134 16.05 16.14 5.22
C LEU A 134 14.69 16.83 5.10
N LYS A 135 14.06 17.20 6.21
CA LYS A 135 12.72 17.79 6.23
C LYS A 135 12.57 19.06 5.39
N ASN A 136 13.67 19.79 5.21
CA ASN A 136 13.71 21.03 4.43
C ASN A 136 14.24 20.82 2.99
N SER A 137 14.60 19.60 2.60
CA SER A 137 15.09 19.27 1.26
C SER A 137 13.94 19.02 0.29
N TYR A 138 14.16 19.37 -0.98
CA TYR A 138 13.25 19.04 -2.07
C TYR A 138 13.51 17.63 -2.60
N PRO A 139 12.50 16.97 -3.22
CA PRO A 139 12.66 15.62 -3.77
C PRO A 139 13.86 15.43 -4.71
N LYS A 140 14.20 16.45 -5.49
CA LYS A 140 15.36 16.42 -6.40
C LYS A 140 16.72 16.35 -5.70
N GLU A 141 16.78 16.75 -4.44
CA GLU A 141 18.00 16.78 -3.62
C GLU A 141 18.22 15.45 -2.88
N LEU A 142 17.24 14.57 -2.92
CA LEU A 142 17.25 13.29 -2.23
C LEU A 142 17.81 12.17 -3.10
N SER A 143 18.52 11.23 -2.51
CA SER A 143 18.82 9.93 -3.12
C SER A 143 17.54 9.12 -3.37
N GLY A 144 17.60 8.07 -4.20
CA GLY A 144 16.45 7.19 -4.45
C GLY A 144 15.85 6.61 -3.18
N GLY A 145 16.71 6.13 -2.26
CA GLY A 145 16.27 5.58 -0.98
C GLY A 145 15.66 6.61 -0.04
N GLU A 146 16.17 7.86 -0.03
CA GLU A 146 15.60 8.95 0.77
C GLU A 146 14.23 9.36 0.23
N ARG A 147 14.06 9.42 -1.10
CA ARG A 147 12.75 9.65 -1.71
C ARG A 147 11.75 8.57 -1.34
N GLN A 148 12.18 7.30 -1.35
CA GLN A 148 11.30 6.19 -0.97
C GLN A 148 10.89 6.27 0.50
N ARG A 149 11.82 6.56 1.43
CA ARG A 149 11.49 6.77 2.84
C ARG A 149 10.56 7.97 3.06
N ALA A 150 10.74 9.05 2.30
CA ALA A 150 9.82 10.19 2.35
C ALA A 150 8.40 9.83 1.84
N ALA A 151 8.31 8.99 0.81
CA ALA A 151 7.02 8.45 0.35
C ALA A 151 6.36 7.55 1.39
N ILE A 152 7.14 6.73 2.10
CA ILE A 152 6.67 5.93 3.23
C ILE A 152 6.17 6.83 4.36
N ALA A 153 6.93 7.87 4.74
CA ALA A 153 6.48 8.85 5.73
C ALA A 153 5.12 9.45 5.37
N ARG A 154 4.96 9.88 4.11
CA ARG A 154 3.71 10.43 3.62
C ARG A 154 2.55 9.43 3.71
N ALA A 155 2.78 8.18 3.34
CA ALA A 155 1.76 7.13 3.37
C ALA A 155 1.30 6.79 4.79
N LEU A 156 2.22 6.85 5.76
CA LEU A 156 1.94 6.50 7.16
C LEU A 156 1.39 7.65 7.99
N TYR A 157 1.68 8.90 7.62
CA TYR A 157 1.44 10.07 8.45
C TYR A 157 -0.02 10.22 8.89
N ASN A 158 -0.97 9.95 8.00
CA ASN A 158 -2.40 10.01 8.32
C ASN A 158 -2.90 8.82 9.17
N ASN A 159 -2.00 8.03 9.72
CA ASN A 159 -2.28 6.87 10.58
C ASN A 159 -3.31 5.88 9.98
N PRO A 160 -3.11 5.42 8.74
CA PRO A 160 -4.05 4.55 8.05
C PRO A 160 -4.17 3.20 8.76
N ARG A 161 -5.32 2.51 8.61
CA ARG A 161 -5.50 1.14 9.11
C ARG A 161 -4.91 0.10 8.16
N VAL A 162 -4.82 0.40 6.87
CA VAL A 162 -4.29 -0.49 5.83
C VAL A 162 -3.15 0.19 5.09
N ILE A 163 -2.05 -0.53 4.89
CA ILE A 163 -0.91 -0.09 4.11
C ILE A 163 -0.75 -1.00 2.90
N LEU A 164 -0.78 -0.41 1.72
CA LEU A 164 -0.63 -1.08 0.43
C LEU A 164 0.68 -0.64 -0.21
N ALA A 165 1.63 -1.56 -0.33
CA ALA A 165 2.96 -1.28 -0.82
C ALA A 165 3.23 -2.05 -2.13
N ASP A 166 3.41 -1.31 -3.23
CA ASP A 166 3.78 -1.87 -4.53
C ASP A 166 5.28 -1.69 -4.75
N GLU A 167 6.04 -2.78 -4.63
CA GLU A 167 7.49 -2.82 -4.79
C GLU A 167 8.24 -1.75 -3.98
N PRO A 168 7.97 -1.60 -2.67
CA PRO A 168 8.47 -0.48 -1.86
C PRO A 168 9.99 -0.46 -1.71
N THR A 169 10.65 -1.55 -2.09
CA THR A 169 12.09 -1.75 -1.91
C THR A 169 12.88 -1.84 -3.21
N ALA A 170 12.22 -1.74 -4.37
CA ALA A 170 12.84 -1.97 -5.69
C ALA A 170 14.05 -1.06 -6.00
N SER A 171 14.10 0.15 -5.43
CA SER A 171 15.19 1.11 -5.63
C SER A 171 16.21 1.16 -4.47
N LEU A 172 16.14 0.18 -3.55
CA LEU A 172 16.95 0.16 -2.34
C LEU A 172 18.03 -0.93 -2.42
N ASP A 173 19.17 -0.68 -1.74
CA ASP A 173 20.13 -1.74 -1.45
C ASP A 173 19.55 -2.77 -0.45
N THR A 174 20.19 -3.94 -0.38
CA THR A 174 19.70 -5.06 0.43
C THR A 174 19.44 -4.68 1.90
N ASN A 175 20.36 -3.94 2.54
CA ASN A 175 20.21 -3.56 3.95
C ASN A 175 19.01 -2.63 4.15
N ARG A 176 18.83 -1.66 3.27
CA ARG A 176 17.71 -0.73 3.33
C ARG A 176 16.38 -1.40 2.98
N ALA A 177 16.40 -2.37 2.08
CA ALA A 177 15.21 -3.18 1.76
C ALA A 177 14.72 -3.95 3.00
N HIS A 178 15.63 -4.60 3.75
CA HIS A 178 15.30 -5.25 5.00
C HIS A 178 14.77 -4.26 6.06
N GLN A 179 15.40 -3.08 6.20
CA GLN A 179 14.92 -2.05 7.13
C GLN A 179 13.49 -1.60 6.83
N VAL A 180 13.13 -1.45 5.56
CA VAL A 180 11.75 -1.11 5.17
C VAL A 180 10.79 -2.26 5.47
N ALA A 181 11.18 -3.51 5.18
CA ALA A 181 10.35 -4.67 5.51
C ALA A 181 10.16 -4.84 7.02
N ASP A 182 11.22 -4.65 7.81
CA ASP A 182 11.16 -4.68 9.28
C ASP A 182 10.22 -3.58 9.82
N LEU A 183 10.29 -2.37 9.25
CA LEU A 183 9.40 -1.27 9.59
C LEU A 183 7.94 -1.61 9.30
N LEU A 184 7.65 -2.16 8.11
CA LEU A 184 6.29 -2.56 7.74
C LEU A 184 5.76 -3.68 8.65
N ALA A 185 6.61 -4.66 9.01
CA ALA A 185 6.26 -5.71 9.96
C ALA A 185 6.00 -5.13 11.36
N GLU A 186 6.82 -4.20 11.83
CA GLU A 186 6.61 -3.53 13.11
C GLU A 186 5.29 -2.75 13.14
N ILE A 187 4.96 -2.02 12.07
CA ILE A 187 3.71 -1.30 11.93
C ILE A 187 2.52 -2.26 11.94
N ALA A 188 2.61 -3.37 11.20
CA ALA A 188 1.57 -4.39 11.23
C ALA A 188 1.35 -4.92 12.65
N HIS A 189 2.38 -5.48 13.26
CA HIS A 189 2.25 -6.24 14.50
C HIS A 189 2.07 -5.37 15.74
N LYS A 190 2.85 -4.26 15.87
CA LYS A 190 2.79 -3.41 17.07
C LYS A 190 1.69 -2.36 17.06
N GLN A 191 1.31 -1.88 15.86
CA GLN A 191 0.26 -0.87 15.70
C GLN A 191 -1.07 -1.47 15.22
N ASN A 192 -1.15 -2.81 15.12
CA ASN A 192 -2.33 -3.56 14.73
C ASN A 192 -2.93 -3.13 13.37
N LYS A 193 -2.06 -2.85 12.39
CA LYS A 193 -2.46 -2.44 11.03
C LYS A 193 -2.39 -3.61 10.06
N GLY A 194 -3.23 -3.60 9.02
CA GLY A 194 -3.10 -4.53 7.91
C GLY A 194 -2.07 -4.03 6.91
N VAL A 195 -1.12 -4.87 6.51
CA VAL A 195 -0.11 -4.52 5.51
C VAL A 195 -0.14 -5.53 4.37
N VAL A 196 -0.21 -5.04 3.12
CA VAL A 196 -0.04 -5.85 1.91
C VAL A 196 1.13 -5.30 1.11
N MET A 197 2.12 -6.13 0.83
CA MET A 197 3.30 -5.77 0.05
C MET A 197 3.42 -6.65 -1.19
N ILE A 198 3.47 -6.02 -2.36
CA ILE A 198 3.94 -6.68 -3.57
C ILE A 198 5.46 -6.62 -3.58
N THR A 199 6.11 -7.75 -3.80
CA THR A 199 7.56 -7.80 -3.96
C THR A 199 7.99 -8.96 -4.84
N HIS A 200 9.11 -8.78 -5.54
CA HIS A 200 9.84 -9.88 -6.21
C HIS A 200 11.05 -10.35 -5.38
N ASP A 201 11.35 -9.67 -4.28
CA ASP A 201 12.46 -10.02 -3.39
C ASP A 201 12.03 -11.07 -2.35
N THR A 202 12.31 -12.32 -2.64
CA THR A 202 11.95 -13.45 -1.76
C THR A 202 12.69 -13.44 -0.42
N ARG A 203 13.80 -12.68 -0.30
CA ARG A 203 14.56 -12.55 0.94
C ARG A 203 13.78 -11.81 2.04
N LEU A 204 12.76 -11.04 1.66
CA LEU A 204 11.91 -10.27 2.59
C LEU A 204 10.73 -11.09 3.13
N LEU A 205 10.52 -12.31 2.61
CA LEU A 205 9.35 -13.12 2.98
C LEU A 205 9.43 -13.70 4.40
N ASP A 206 10.60 -13.68 5.03
CA ASP A 206 10.75 -14.08 6.44
C ASP A 206 10.01 -13.14 7.41
N LYS A 207 9.71 -11.91 6.99
CA LYS A 207 9.06 -10.86 7.79
C LYS A 207 7.52 -10.86 7.71
N VAL A 208 6.95 -11.57 6.73
CA VAL A 208 5.50 -11.55 6.50
C VAL A 208 4.81 -12.75 7.16
N ASP A 209 3.53 -12.62 7.46
CA ASP A 209 2.75 -13.71 8.08
C ASP A 209 2.22 -14.70 7.04
N ARG A 210 1.78 -14.18 5.88
CA ARG A 210 1.24 -14.98 4.78
C ARG A 210 1.81 -14.55 3.45
N VAL A 211 1.92 -15.49 2.54
CA VAL A 211 2.41 -15.26 1.18
C VAL A 211 1.39 -15.75 0.17
N TYR A 212 1.06 -14.90 -0.78
CA TYR A 212 0.30 -15.27 -1.97
C TYR A 212 1.20 -15.24 -3.20
N ARG A 213 0.90 -16.14 -4.15
CA ARG A 213 1.44 -16.08 -5.50
C ARG A 213 0.36 -15.65 -6.46
N MET A 214 0.67 -14.65 -7.27
CA MET A 214 -0.16 -14.20 -8.38
C MET A 214 0.48 -14.69 -9.68
N GLU A 215 -0.27 -15.45 -10.48
CA GLU A 215 0.17 -15.97 -11.77
C GLU A 215 -1.01 -15.95 -12.75
N ASP A 216 -0.82 -15.32 -13.90
CA ASP A 216 -1.85 -15.17 -14.94
C ASP A 216 -3.24 -14.74 -14.41
N GLY A 217 -3.25 -13.77 -13.49
CA GLY A 217 -4.49 -13.27 -12.87
C GLY A 217 -5.11 -14.16 -11.81
N HIS A 218 -4.47 -15.26 -11.43
CA HIS A 218 -4.89 -16.13 -10.34
C HIS A 218 -4.09 -15.89 -9.07
N LEU A 219 -4.77 -15.66 -7.96
CA LEU A 219 -4.16 -15.48 -6.64
C LEU A 219 -4.29 -16.76 -5.82
N VAL A 220 -3.17 -17.32 -5.38
CA VAL A 220 -3.13 -18.55 -4.59
C VAL A 220 -2.28 -18.35 -3.35
N GLU A 221 -2.79 -18.69 -2.18
CA GLU A 221 -1.99 -18.72 -0.96
C GLU A 221 -0.98 -19.85 -1.01
N ILE A 222 0.28 -19.54 -0.70
CA ILE A 222 1.35 -20.53 -0.65
C ILE A 222 1.83 -20.70 0.79
N LYS A 223 2.12 -21.94 1.17
CA LYS A 223 2.73 -22.19 2.48
C LYS A 223 4.15 -21.63 2.50
N LYS A 224 4.47 -20.94 3.56
CA LYS A 224 5.78 -20.42 3.89
C LYS A 224 6.77 -21.55 4.19
#